data_3f8cde39825b4d1a176413a72aa5e4d2
#
_entry.id   3f8cde39825b4d1a176413a72aa5e4d2
#
_cell.length_a   1.000
_cell.length_b   1.000
_cell.length_c   1.000
_cell.angle_alpha   90.00
_cell.angle_beta   90.00
_cell.angle_gamma   90.00
#
_symmetry.space_group_name_H-M   'P 1'
#
loop_
_entity.id
_entity.type
_entity.pdbx_description
1 polymer ?
#
loop_
_entity_poly.entity_id
_entity_poly.type
_entity_poly.pdbx_seq_one_letter_code
_entity_poly.pdbx_strand_id
1 'polypeptide(L)'
;MLFRSYTSYTQRGGLHIDNHALEAICELFPMFRRMRMLRNWGGIVDVTPDRSPIIAKTPVPGLYVNCGWGTGGFKATPGSGHVFAHTIARDEPHPINAPFTIERFRDGHLIDEAAAAAVAH
;
A
#
# COMPACT_ATOMS: atom_id res chain seq x y z
N MET A 1 -21.66 -6.35 -23.22
CA MET A 1 -20.21 -6.54 -23.35
C MET A 1 -19.67 -7.02 -22.02
N LEU A 2 -19.35 -8.32 -21.89
CA LEU A 2 -18.83 -8.89 -20.65
C LEU A 2 -17.33 -8.52 -20.57
N PHE A 3 -16.96 -7.61 -19.69
CA PHE A 3 -15.57 -7.39 -19.36
C PHE A 3 -15.05 -8.60 -18.59
N ARG A 4 -14.29 -9.46 -19.23
CA ARG A 4 -13.48 -10.45 -18.53
C ARG A 4 -12.31 -9.71 -17.88
N SER A 5 -12.42 -9.40 -16.61
CA SER A 5 -11.26 -9.01 -15.83
C SER A 5 -10.39 -10.25 -15.62
N TYR A 6 -9.17 -10.21 -16.14
CA TYR A 6 -8.19 -11.24 -15.83
C TYR A 6 -7.70 -11.02 -14.41
N THR A 7 -7.95 -11.98 -13.54
CA THR A 7 -7.45 -11.96 -12.15
C THR A 7 -6.06 -12.58 -12.01
N SER A 8 -5.49 -13.05 -13.13
CA SER A 8 -4.14 -13.63 -13.13
C SER A 8 -3.07 -12.58 -13.35
N TYR A 9 -2.02 -12.65 -12.56
CA TYR A 9 -0.81 -11.81 -12.68
C TYR A 9 0.42 -12.70 -12.63
N THR A 10 1.54 -12.20 -13.18
CA THR A 10 2.80 -12.93 -13.07
C THR A 10 3.35 -12.81 -11.64
N GLN A 11 3.70 -13.94 -11.06
CA GLN A 11 4.41 -13.99 -9.76
C GLN A 11 5.93 -13.89 -9.93
N ARG A 12 6.39 -13.77 -11.17
CA ARG A 12 7.82 -13.59 -11.48
C ARG A 12 8.11 -12.09 -11.55
N GLY A 13 9.22 -11.68 -10.95
CA GLY A 13 9.76 -10.34 -11.15
C GLY A 13 10.24 -10.13 -12.57
N GLY A 14 10.38 -8.87 -12.98
CA GLY A 14 10.95 -8.52 -14.28
C GLY A 14 12.47 -8.36 -14.18
N LEU A 15 13.21 -9.00 -15.10
CA LEU A 15 14.67 -8.94 -15.10
C LEU A 15 15.23 -7.50 -15.14
N HIS A 16 14.54 -6.58 -15.84
CA HIS A 16 14.93 -5.17 -15.89
C HIS A 16 14.82 -4.49 -14.52
N ILE A 17 13.78 -4.81 -13.73
CA ILE A 17 13.60 -4.29 -12.38
C ILE A 17 14.68 -4.84 -11.46
N ASP A 18 14.99 -6.14 -11.61
CA ASP A 18 16.04 -6.80 -10.82
C ASP A 18 17.39 -6.15 -11.08
N ASN A 19 17.75 -5.88 -12.34
CA ASN A 19 19.00 -5.24 -12.67
C ASN A 19 19.11 -3.85 -12.02
N HIS A 20 18.10 -3.01 -12.14
CA HIS A 20 18.09 -1.67 -11.51
C HIS A 20 18.17 -1.74 -9.99
N ALA A 21 17.43 -2.67 -9.37
CA ALA A 21 17.45 -2.84 -7.92
C ALA A 21 18.83 -3.34 -7.44
N LEU A 22 19.43 -4.27 -8.16
CA LEU A 22 20.76 -4.82 -7.83
C LEU A 22 21.85 -3.77 -8.04
N GLU A 23 21.80 -2.98 -9.11
CA GLU A 23 22.72 -1.86 -9.33
C GLU A 23 22.65 -0.86 -8.18
N ALA A 24 21.47 -0.39 -7.83
CA ALA A 24 21.26 0.57 -6.73
C ALA A 24 21.74 0.00 -5.38
N ILE A 25 21.42 -1.25 -5.07
CA ILE A 25 21.86 -1.91 -3.83
C ILE A 25 23.37 -2.06 -3.80
N CYS A 26 24.01 -2.44 -4.92
CA CYS A 26 25.47 -2.60 -4.98
C CYS A 26 26.22 -1.26 -4.95
N GLU A 27 25.56 -0.17 -5.37
CA GLU A 27 26.10 1.18 -5.24
C GLU A 27 26.08 1.64 -3.76
N LEU A 28 24.93 1.49 -3.09
CA LEU A 28 24.78 1.87 -1.68
C LEU A 28 25.54 0.95 -0.73
N PHE A 29 25.60 -0.33 -1.03
CA PHE A 29 26.22 -1.37 -0.21
C PHE A 29 27.13 -2.27 -1.05
N PRO A 30 28.38 -1.88 -1.31
CA PRO A 30 29.30 -2.63 -2.19
C PRO A 30 29.52 -4.10 -1.80
N MET A 31 29.31 -4.44 -0.53
CA MET A 31 29.42 -5.82 -0.03
C MET A 31 28.45 -6.78 -0.74
N PHE A 32 27.30 -6.30 -1.22
CA PHE A 32 26.30 -7.15 -1.89
C PHE A 32 26.72 -7.62 -3.28
N ARG A 33 27.78 -7.05 -3.89
CA ARG A 33 28.34 -7.54 -5.15
C ARG A 33 28.82 -9.01 -5.11
N ARG A 34 29.06 -9.53 -3.91
CA ARG A 34 29.50 -10.94 -3.69
C ARG A 34 28.35 -11.87 -3.34
N MET A 35 27.13 -11.35 -3.20
CA MET A 35 25.97 -12.16 -2.83
C MET A 35 25.30 -12.76 -4.06
N ARG A 36 24.60 -13.87 -3.85
CA ARG A 36 23.77 -14.52 -4.87
C ARG A 36 22.33 -14.17 -4.61
N MET A 37 21.62 -13.75 -5.65
CA MET A 37 20.17 -13.63 -5.59
C MET A 37 19.56 -15.01 -5.43
N LEU A 38 18.76 -15.21 -4.40
CA LEU A 38 18.12 -16.51 -4.12
C LEU A 38 16.76 -16.60 -4.81
N ARG A 39 15.99 -15.55 -4.79
CA ARG A 39 14.62 -15.53 -5.30
C ARG A 39 14.19 -14.11 -5.62
N ASN A 40 13.35 -14.02 -6.65
CA ASN A 40 12.57 -12.84 -6.99
C ASN A 40 11.12 -13.26 -7.24
N TRP A 41 10.18 -12.42 -6.82
CA TRP A 41 8.76 -12.63 -7.07
C TRP A 41 8.03 -11.28 -7.17
N GLY A 42 6.94 -11.27 -7.92
CA GLY A 42 6.01 -10.15 -7.99
C GLY A 42 4.82 -10.35 -7.06
N GLY A 43 4.14 -9.27 -6.75
CA GLY A 43 2.91 -9.25 -5.99
C GLY A 43 1.93 -8.23 -6.55
N ILE A 44 0.67 -8.32 -6.11
CA ILE A 44 -0.36 -7.30 -6.39
C ILE A 44 -0.30 -6.26 -5.29
N VAL A 45 -0.38 -4.99 -5.68
CA VAL A 45 -0.55 -3.88 -4.75
C VAL A 45 -1.95 -3.30 -4.92
N ASP A 46 -2.61 -2.96 -3.82
CA ASP A 46 -3.87 -2.25 -3.78
C ASP A 46 -3.62 -0.75 -3.71
N VAL A 47 -4.07 -0.01 -4.71
CA VAL A 47 -3.84 1.43 -4.80
C VAL A 47 -5.17 2.16 -4.89
N THR A 48 -5.37 3.11 -3.99
CA THR A 48 -6.51 4.03 -4.02
C THR A 48 -6.31 5.16 -5.04
N PRO A 49 -7.37 5.84 -5.51
CA PRO A 49 -7.24 6.94 -6.46
C PRO A 49 -6.33 8.09 -5.99
N ASP A 50 -6.33 8.39 -4.69
CA ASP A 50 -5.48 9.42 -4.07
C ASP A 50 -4.19 8.86 -3.48
N ARG A 51 -3.91 7.56 -3.68
CA ARG A 51 -2.72 6.85 -3.20
C ARG A 51 -2.53 6.84 -1.69
N SER A 52 -3.56 7.24 -0.95
CA SER A 52 -3.58 7.20 0.51
C SER A 52 -4.46 6.06 1.01
N PRO A 53 -4.10 5.38 2.10
CA PRO A 53 -4.85 4.22 2.58
C PRO A 53 -6.27 4.59 3.03
N ILE A 54 -7.10 3.58 3.21
CA ILE A 54 -8.39 3.68 3.87
C ILE A 54 -8.25 2.99 5.24
N ILE A 55 -8.48 3.75 6.31
CA ILE A 55 -8.49 3.21 7.68
C ILE A 55 -9.74 3.74 8.36
N ALA A 56 -10.85 3.04 8.20
CA ALA A 56 -12.15 3.62 8.53
C ALA A 56 -13.19 2.59 8.95
N LYS A 57 -14.25 3.11 9.54
CA LYS A 57 -15.55 2.45 9.60
C LYS A 57 -16.17 2.46 8.20
N THR A 58 -17.03 1.50 7.92
CA THR A 58 -17.91 1.54 6.76
C THR A 58 -19.32 1.97 7.17
N PRO A 59 -20.19 2.31 6.20
CA PRO A 59 -21.60 2.54 6.49
C PRO A 59 -22.34 1.32 7.06
N VAL A 60 -21.75 0.13 6.96
CA VAL A 60 -22.32 -1.09 7.52
C VAL A 60 -21.86 -1.22 8.99
N PRO A 61 -22.81 -1.29 9.96
CA PRO A 61 -22.46 -1.41 11.36
C PRO A 61 -21.56 -2.62 11.64
N GLY A 62 -20.48 -2.41 12.39
CA GLY A 62 -19.53 -3.46 12.76
C GLY A 62 -18.54 -3.86 11.65
N LEU A 63 -18.61 -3.25 10.48
CA LEU A 63 -17.67 -3.50 9.39
C LEU A 63 -16.65 -2.36 9.30
N TYR A 64 -15.38 -2.71 9.44
CA TYR A 64 -14.23 -1.79 9.39
C TYR A 64 -13.30 -2.20 8.25
N VAL A 65 -12.59 -1.24 7.69
CA VAL A 65 -11.62 -1.47 6.60
C VAL A 65 -10.27 -0.84 6.92
N ASN A 66 -9.20 -1.57 6.57
CA ASN A 66 -7.82 -1.09 6.58
C ASN A 66 -7.14 -1.64 5.32
N CYS A 67 -7.06 -0.85 4.26
CA CYS A 67 -6.59 -1.28 2.95
C CYS A 67 -6.06 -0.11 2.11
N GLY A 68 -5.64 -0.37 0.87
CA GLY A 68 -5.19 0.67 -0.06
C GLY A 68 -3.79 1.20 0.24
N TRP A 69 -2.94 0.39 0.86
CA TRP A 69 -1.61 0.80 1.31
C TRP A 69 -0.55 0.84 0.20
N GLY A 70 -0.86 0.34 -0.98
CA GLY A 70 0.10 0.24 -2.07
C GLY A 70 1.35 -0.51 -1.64
N THR A 71 2.53 0.06 -1.91
CA THR A 71 3.83 -0.51 -1.50
C THR A 71 4.23 -0.16 -0.06
N GLY A 72 3.44 0.67 0.64
CA GLY A 72 3.74 1.19 1.97
C GLY A 72 3.28 0.31 3.13
N GLY A 73 2.45 -0.71 2.87
CA GLY A 73 1.73 -1.44 3.92
C GLY A 73 2.61 -2.12 4.97
N PHE A 74 3.70 -2.76 4.55
CA PHE A 74 4.57 -3.46 5.47
C PHE A 74 5.18 -2.52 6.53
N LYS A 75 5.77 -1.42 6.10
CA LYS A 75 6.39 -0.44 7.01
C LYS A 75 5.37 0.29 7.89
N ALA A 76 4.15 0.45 7.42
CA ALA A 76 3.08 1.12 8.14
C ALA A 76 2.34 0.21 9.15
N THR A 77 2.58 -1.10 9.13
CA THR A 77 1.85 -2.10 9.94
C THR A 77 1.73 -1.73 11.43
N PRO A 78 2.80 -1.31 12.14
CA PRO A 78 2.67 -0.98 13.56
C PRO A 78 1.76 0.24 13.81
N GLY A 79 1.94 1.31 13.04
CA GLY A 79 1.14 2.54 13.15
C GLY A 79 -0.32 2.33 12.75
N SER A 80 -0.54 1.69 11.60
CA SER A 80 -1.89 1.40 11.11
C SER A 80 -2.64 0.45 12.05
N GLY A 81 -1.96 -0.56 12.56
CA GLY A 81 -2.54 -1.49 13.54
C GLY A 81 -3.00 -0.79 14.81
N HIS A 82 -2.19 0.14 15.34
CA HIS A 82 -2.53 0.92 16.52
C HIS A 82 -3.79 1.77 16.30
N VAL A 83 -3.82 2.60 15.26
CA VAL A 83 -4.96 3.49 15.01
C VAL A 83 -6.22 2.72 14.60
N PHE A 84 -6.06 1.59 13.91
CA PHE A 84 -7.18 0.73 13.52
C PHE A 84 -7.77 0.00 14.72
N ALA A 85 -6.93 -0.50 15.64
CA ALA A 85 -7.40 -1.09 16.90
C ALA A 85 -8.19 -0.08 17.75
N HIS A 86 -7.74 1.18 17.83
CA HIS A 86 -8.49 2.25 18.45
C HIS A 86 -9.87 2.45 17.79
N THR A 87 -9.87 2.52 16.45
CA THR A 87 -11.11 2.73 15.66
C THR A 87 -12.14 1.61 15.92
N ILE A 88 -11.68 0.36 15.99
CA ILE A 88 -12.56 -0.78 16.30
C ILE A 88 -13.05 -0.73 17.75
N ALA A 89 -12.15 -0.47 18.70
CA ALA A 89 -12.47 -0.52 20.13
C ALA A 89 -13.40 0.62 20.59
N ARG A 90 -13.30 1.78 19.95
CA ARG A 90 -14.08 2.98 20.30
C ARG A 90 -15.24 3.25 19.37
N ASP A 91 -15.32 2.52 18.26
CA ASP A 91 -16.26 2.77 17.17
C ASP A 91 -16.18 4.19 16.59
N GLU A 92 -15.01 4.82 16.71
CA GLU A 92 -14.70 6.16 16.23
C GLU A 92 -13.26 6.24 15.67
N PRO A 93 -12.99 7.08 14.68
CA PRO A 93 -11.65 7.21 14.13
C PRO A 93 -10.68 7.80 15.18
N HIS A 94 -9.46 7.29 15.20
CA HIS A 94 -8.38 7.93 15.93
C HIS A 94 -8.03 9.27 15.24
N PRO A 95 -7.59 10.32 15.96
CA PRO A 95 -7.23 11.61 15.36
C PRO A 95 -6.27 11.51 14.17
N ILE A 96 -5.33 10.57 14.20
CA ILE A 96 -4.35 10.36 13.12
C ILE A 96 -5.02 9.81 11.85
N ASN A 97 -5.98 8.89 11.97
CA ASN A 97 -6.63 8.31 10.79
C ASN A 97 -7.98 8.96 10.43
N ALA A 98 -8.36 10.02 11.10
CA ALA A 98 -9.60 10.73 10.81
C ALA A 98 -9.73 11.19 9.34
N PRO A 99 -8.68 11.62 8.63
CA PRO A 99 -8.78 11.95 7.20
C PRO A 99 -8.91 10.74 6.28
N PHE A 100 -8.51 9.55 6.71
CA PHE A 100 -8.40 8.35 5.86
C PHE A 100 -9.71 7.58 5.72
N THR A 101 -10.83 8.31 5.59
CA THR A 101 -12.17 7.74 5.46
C THR A 101 -12.45 7.25 4.04
N ILE A 102 -13.42 6.34 3.88
CA ILE A 102 -13.89 5.91 2.56
C ILE A 102 -14.78 6.98 1.90
N GLU A 103 -15.45 7.78 2.70
CA GLU A 103 -16.37 8.85 2.26
C GLU A 103 -15.65 9.93 1.47
N ARG A 104 -14.35 10.13 1.69
CA ARG A 104 -13.56 11.15 0.97
C ARG A 104 -13.60 10.99 -0.54
N PHE A 105 -13.80 9.77 -1.04
CA PHE A 105 -13.92 9.50 -2.48
C PHE A 105 -15.28 9.94 -3.04
N ARG A 106 -16.33 9.85 -2.23
CA ARG A 106 -17.66 10.32 -2.59
C ARG A 106 -17.75 11.83 -2.54
N ASP A 107 -17.15 12.42 -1.52
CA ASP A 107 -17.26 13.85 -1.21
C ASP A 107 -16.18 14.68 -1.93
N GLY A 108 -15.24 14.04 -2.61
CA GLY A 108 -14.16 14.68 -3.36
C GLY A 108 -13.03 15.27 -2.52
N HIS A 109 -13.01 15.00 -1.21
CA HIS A 109 -11.97 15.48 -0.29
C HIS A 109 -10.75 14.53 -0.28
N LEU A 110 -10.12 14.41 -1.45
CA LEU A 110 -8.95 13.56 -1.62
C LEU A 110 -7.76 14.06 -0.80
N ILE A 111 -6.94 13.12 -0.33
CA ILE A 111 -5.73 13.43 0.42
C ILE A 111 -4.60 13.67 -0.59
N ASP A 112 -3.99 14.86 -0.52
CA ASP A 112 -2.81 15.19 -1.33
C ASP A 112 -1.55 14.96 -0.50
N GLU A 113 -1.02 13.74 -0.58
CA GLU A 113 0.25 13.39 0.04
C GLU A 113 1.39 13.53 -0.96
N ALA A 114 2.20 14.59 -0.84
CA ALA A 114 3.35 14.81 -1.70
C ALA A 114 4.32 13.61 -1.72
N ALA A 115 4.42 12.85 -0.62
CA ALA A 115 5.23 11.64 -0.53
C ALA A 115 4.62 10.44 -1.26
N ALA A 116 3.31 10.39 -1.46
CA ALA A 116 2.63 9.30 -2.16
C ALA A 116 2.97 9.29 -3.66
N ALA A 117 3.29 10.44 -4.24
CA ALA A 117 3.69 10.56 -5.64
C ALA A 117 5.01 9.85 -5.94
N ALA A 118 5.91 9.71 -4.96
CA ALA A 118 7.20 9.05 -5.11
C ALA A 118 7.13 7.51 -5.14
N VAL A 119 6.00 6.93 -4.75
CA VAL A 119 5.83 5.47 -4.56
C VAL A 119 5.03 4.83 -5.70
N ALA A 120 4.60 5.60 -6.67
CA ALA A 120 3.66 5.17 -7.72
C ALA A 120 4.31 4.86 -9.07
N HIS A 121 5.59 4.51 -9.09
CA HIS A 121 6.30 4.12 -10.30
C HIS A 121 6.67 2.66 -10.31
#